data_1967ca196bbdee0d22ba55f479041711
#
_entry.id   1967ca196bbdee0d22ba55f479041711
#
_cell.length_a   1.000
_cell.length_b   1.000
_cell.length_c   1.000
_cell.angle_alpha   90.00
_cell.angle_beta   90.00
_cell.angle_gamma   90.00
#
_symmetry.space_group_name_H-M   'P 1'
#
loop_
_entity.id
_entity.type
_entity.pdbx_description
1 polymer ?
#
loop_
_entity_poly.entity_id
_entity_poly.type
_entity_poly.pdbx_seq_one_letter_code
_entity_poly.pdbx_strand_id
1 'polypeptide(L)'
;MKPNVICLMASSVDGRTLHSRWRPKGTGAALFEQVHDELGGDAWLIGRVTGQEFAKGKPYPTVTQASFPREPWFANRHAKAYGVVLEACGKIERGRSDIAGDPIVVVLTEVVSDAHLAGLRSEGVSYFFAGKSELDLTLALEVLNRELGVKRLLLEGGGIQRRFPARGTRRRA
;
A
#
# COMPACT_ATOMS: atom_id res chain seq x y z
N MET A 1 17.07 -1.00 8.10
CA MET A 1 17.28 -1.60 6.76
C MET A 1 16.02 -1.38 5.94
N LYS A 2 16.07 -1.36 4.60
CA LYS A 2 14.91 -1.19 3.72
C LYS A 2 14.71 -2.42 2.86
N PRO A 3 13.47 -2.78 2.49
CA PRO A 3 13.21 -3.85 1.55
C PRO A 3 13.79 -3.53 0.16
N ASN A 4 14.04 -4.58 -0.62
CA ASN A 4 14.25 -4.44 -2.06
C ASN A 4 12.91 -4.12 -2.71
N VAL A 5 12.82 -2.98 -3.40
CA VAL A 5 11.59 -2.54 -4.07
C VAL A 5 11.66 -2.90 -5.54
N ILE A 6 10.70 -3.70 -6.00
CA ILE A 6 10.52 -4.09 -7.39
C ILE A 6 9.27 -3.39 -7.91
N CYS A 7 9.42 -2.62 -8.99
CA CYS A 7 8.28 -1.98 -9.65
C CYS A 7 7.64 -2.96 -10.62
N LEU A 8 6.40 -3.35 -10.33
CA LEU A 8 5.57 -4.19 -11.19
C LEU A 8 4.47 -3.35 -11.82
N MET A 9 4.49 -3.21 -13.15
CA MET A 9 3.48 -2.47 -13.91
C MET A 9 3.17 -3.16 -15.22
N ALA A 10 1.88 -3.30 -15.50
CA ALA A 10 1.42 -3.63 -16.84
C ALA A 10 1.18 -2.34 -17.63
N SER A 11 1.74 -2.27 -18.84
CA SER A 11 1.49 -1.19 -19.80
C SER A 11 1.26 -1.77 -21.20
N SER A 12 0.51 -1.03 -22.02
CA SER A 12 0.47 -1.32 -23.44
C SER A 12 1.81 -0.97 -24.10
N VAL A 13 2.02 -1.43 -25.32
CA VAL A 13 3.26 -1.18 -26.11
C VAL A 13 3.55 0.33 -26.27
N ASP A 14 2.50 1.16 -26.30
CA ASP A 14 2.57 2.62 -26.35
C ASP A 14 2.65 3.28 -24.96
N GLY A 15 2.92 2.50 -23.90
CA GLY A 15 3.15 3.00 -22.53
C GLY A 15 1.89 3.39 -21.74
N ARG A 16 0.71 3.03 -22.16
CA ARG A 16 -0.54 3.33 -21.44
C ARG A 16 -0.76 2.35 -20.30
N THR A 17 -1.02 2.87 -19.12
CA THR A 17 -1.29 2.09 -17.90
C THR A 17 -2.78 2.00 -17.54
N LEU A 18 -3.66 2.72 -18.26
CA LEU A 18 -5.10 2.67 -18.05
C LEU A 18 -5.71 1.49 -18.81
N HIS A 19 -5.99 0.40 -18.11
CA HIS A 19 -6.54 -0.83 -18.67
C HIS A 19 -7.88 -0.62 -19.40
N SER A 20 -8.70 0.35 -18.95
CA SER A 20 -9.98 0.68 -19.61
C SER A 20 -9.83 1.12 -21.07
N ARG A 21 -8.63 1.55 -21.46
CA ARG A 21 -8.30 1.97 -22.84
C ARG A 21 -7.64 0.88 -23.68
N TRP A 22 -7.37 -0.29 -23.09
CA TRP A 22 -6.73 -1.39 -23.82
C TRP A 22 -7.72 -2.12 -24.72
N ARG A 23 -7.18 -2.67 -25.81
CA ARG A 23 -7.91 -3.55 -26.75
C ARG A 23 -6.99 -4.71 -27.12
N PRO A 24 -7.52 -5.96 -27.13
CA PRO A 24 -8.82 -6.37 -26.63
C PRO A 24 -8.94 -6.19 -25.12
N LYS A 25 -10.18 -6.09 -24.59
CA LYS A 25 -10.43 -5.97 -23.15
C LYS A 25 -10.06 -7.27 -22.43
N GLY A 26 -9.60 -7.14 -21.18
CA GLY A 26 -9.33 -8.30 -20.31
C GLY A 26 -7.98 -8.97 -20.53
N THR A 27 -7.20 -8.54 -21.53
CA THR A 27 -5.83 -9.02 -21.71
C THR A 27 -4.89 -8.35 -20.71
N GLY A 28 -4.13 -9.12 -19.98
CA GLY A 28 -3.08 -8.61 -19.09
C GLY A 28 -3.32 -8.81 -17.60
N ALA A 29 -4.56 -8.97 -17.12
CA ALA A 29 -4.80 -9.23 -15.71
C ALA A 29 -4.17 -10.56 -15.27
N ALA A 30 -4.45 -11.66 -15.99
CA ALA A 30 -3.87 -12.97 -15.69
C ALA A 30 -2.33 -12.97 -15.78
N LEU A 31 -1.77 -12.26 -16.75
CA LEU A 31 -0.32 -12.13 -16.86
C LEU A 31 0.27 -11.30 -15.70
N PHE A 32 -0.43 -10.26 -15.26
CA PHE A 32 -0.01 -9.47 -14.11
C PHE A 32 0.03 -10.31 -12.84
N GLU A 33 -1.03 -11.06 -12.56
CA GLU A 33 -1.12 -11.98 -11.42
C GLU A 33 -0.02 -13.06 -11.48
N GLN A 34 0.19 -13.66 -12.65
CA GLN A 34 1.27 -14.63 -12.83
C GLN A 34 2.64 -14.04 -12.49
N VAL A 35 2.96 -12.86 -13.02
CA VAL A 35 4.25 -12.20 -12.76
C VAL A 35 4.36 -11.77 -11.30
N HIS A 36 3.27 -11.30 -10.68
CA HIS A 36 3.21 -11.02 -9.24
C HIS A 36 3.63 -12.25 -8.43
N ASP A 37 3.02 -13.40 -8.69
CA ASP A 37 3.30 -14.65 -8.01
C ASP A 37 4.74 -15.13 -8.23
N GLU A 38 5.24 -15.06 -9.46
CA GLU A 38 6.62 -15.44 -9.81
C GLU A 38 7.67 -14.55 -9.12
N LEU A 39 7.39 -13.25 -8.97
CA LEU A 39 8.29 -12.33 -8.27
C LEU A 39 8.32 -12.60 -6.76
N GLY A 40 7.24 -13.08 -6.18
CA GLY A 40 7.15 -13.51 -4.78
C GLY A 40 7.55 -12.40 -3.80
N GLY A 41 6.67 -11.44 -3.55
CA GLY A 41 6.90 -10.37 -2.57
C GLY A 41 6.47 -10.76 -1.16
N ASP A 42 7.15 -10.24 -0.14
CA ASP A 42 6.66 -10.29 1.26
C ASP A 42 5.58 -9.21 1.50
N ALA A 43 5.47 -8.26 0.58
CA ALA A 43 4.40 -7.28 0.54
C ALA A 43 4.27 -6.68 -0.88
N TRP A 44 3.08 -6.20 -1.19
CA TRP A 44 2.81 -5.37 -2.36
C TRP A 44 2.23 -4.03 -1.92
N LEU A 45 2.58 -2.96 -2.63
CA LEU A 45 2.28 -1.59 -2.21
C LEU A 45 1.55 -0.84 -3.31
N ILE A 46 0.39 -0.30 -2.95
CA ILE A 46 -0.46 0.52 -3.82
C ILE A 46 -0.75 1.88 -3.18
N GLY A 47 -1.15 2.82 -4.01
CA GLY A 47 -1.62 4.11 -3.55
C GLY A 47 -3.10 4.13 -3.21
N ARG A 48 -3.52 5.24 -2.60
CA ARG A 48 -4.91 5.46 -2.22
C ARG A 48 -5.89 5.23 -3.37
N VAL A 49 -5.60 5.70 -4.57
CA VAL A 49 -6.51 5.60 -5.73
C VAL A 49 -6.76 4.14 -6.11
N THR A 50 -5.71 3.35 -6.27
CA THR A 50 -5.84 1.90 -6.51
C THR A 50 -6.46 1.20 -5.30
N GLY A 51 -6.06 1.59 -4.08
CA GLY A 51 -6.62 1.04 -2.85
C GLY A 51 -8.12 1.30 -2.65
N GLN A 52 -8.71 2.28 -3.35
CA GLN A 52 -10.15 2.50 -3.34
C GLN A 52 -10.93 1.40 -4.04
N GLU A 53 -10.35 0.73 -5.03
CA GLU A 53 -10.99 -0.36 -5.76
C GLU A 53 -11.29 -1.56 -4.85
N PHE A 54 -10.52 -1.69 -3.75
CA PHE A 54 -10.66 -2.74 -2.74
C PHE A 54 -11.38 -2.28 -1.48
N ALA A 55 -12.03 -1.12 -1.48
CA ALA A 55 -12.62 -0.49 -0.31
C ALA A 55 -14.09 -0.08 -0.55
N LYS A 56 -14.78 0.34 0.52
CA LYS A 56 -16.17 0.79 0.43
C LYS A 56 -16.36 2.16 -0.22
N GLY A 57 -15.26 2.89 -0.46
CA GLY A 57 -15.28 4.18 -1.16
C GLY A 57 -15.85 5.35 -0.37
N LYS A 58 -16.18 5.17 0.91
CA LYS A 58 -16.68 6.20 1.84
C LYS A 58 -15.74 6.32 3.04
N PRO A 59 -15.73 7.45 3.78
CA PRO A 59 -14.97 7.59 5.01
C PRO A 59 -15.62 6.83 6.17
N TYR A 60 -14.82 6.51 7.19
CA TYR A 60 -15.34 6.07 8.48
C TYR A 60 -16.17 7.18 9.13
N PRO A 61 -17.07 6.82 10.09
CA PRO A 61 -17.77 7.80 10.89
C PRO A 61 -16.81 8.79 11.53
N THR A 62 -17.16 10.07 11.57
CA THR A 62 -16.28 11.15 12.02
C THR A 62 -16.20 11.31 13.53
N VAL A 63 -17.08 10.64 14.28
CA VAL A 63 -17.21 10.78 15.74
C VAL A 63 -16.71 9.53 16.44
N THR A 64 -15.80 9.71 17.40
CA THR A 64 -15.37 8.69 18.37
C THR A 64 -15.08 9.35 19.70
N GLN A 65 -15.29 8.63 20.79
CA GLN A 65 -14.83 9.02 22.13
C GLN A 65 -13.45 8.43 22.46
N ALA A 66 -12.94 7.55 21.60
CA ALA A 66 -11.64 6.94 21.78
C ALA A 66 -10.52 7.88 21.31
N SER A 67 -9.42 7.89 22.04
CA SER A 67 -8.17 8.53 21.66
C SER A 67 -7.09 7.47 21.48
N PHE A 68 -6.30 7.61 20.40
CA PHE A 68 -5.26 6.64 20.05
C PHE A 68 -3.89 7.32 19.98
N PRO A 69 -2.85 6.74 20.59
CA PRO A 69 -1.49 7.21 20.37
C PRO A 69 -1.10 7.08 18.90
N ARG A 70 -0.20 7.95 18.44
CA ARG A 70 0.35 7.89 17.07
C ARG A 70 1.47 6.84 16.98
N GLU A 71 1.13 5.62 17.37
CA GLU A 71 2.01 4.46 17.40
C GLU A 71 1.52 3.39 16.41
N PRO A 72 2.42 2.56 15.86
CA PRO A 72 2.04 1.44 15.01
C PRO A 72 1.11 0.46 15.72
N TRP A 73 0.07 0.03 15.04
CA TRP A 73 -0.80 -1.03 15.51
C TRP A 73 -0.95 -2.10 14.41
N PHE A 74 -0.67 -3.35 14.78
CA PHE A 74 -0.70 -4.48 13.84
C PHE A 74 -1.64 -5.56 14.37
N ALA A 75 -2.71 -5.82 13.63
CA ALA A 75 -3.62 -6.93 13.89
C ALA A 75 -2.97 -8.28 13.59
N ASN A 76 -2.10 -8.33 12.57
CA ASN A 76 -1.35 -9.52 12.19
C ASN A 76 0.10 -9.13 11.87
N ARG A 77 1.07 -9.81 12.52
CA ARG A 77 2.51 -9.62 12.32
C ARG A 77 3.20 -10.81 11.65
N HIS A 78 2.47 -11.89 11.39
CA HIS A 78 3.03 -13.17 10.95
C HIS A 78 2.37 -13.69 9.66
N ALA A 79 1.94 -12.78 8.78
CA ALA A 79 1.43 -13.16 7.48
C ALA A 79 2.57 -13.51 6.51
N LYS A 80 2.25 -14.29 5.50
CA LYS A 80 3.18 -14.65 4.42
C LYS A 80 3.47 -13.44 3.53
N ALA A 81 2.43 -12.65 3.25
CA ALA A 81 2.54 -11.39 2.51
C ALA A 81 1.55 -10.36 3.07
N TYR A 82 1.72 -9.09 2.70
CA TYR A 82 0.88 -7.98 3.16
C TYR A 82 0.46 -7.08 1.99
N GLY A 83 -0.82 -6.68 1.98
CA GLY A 83 -1.32 -5.62 1.11
C GLY A 83 -1.10 -4.23 1.75
N VAL A 84 -0.13 -3.47 1.27
CA VAL A 84 0.21 -2.15 1.83
C VAL A 84 -0.45 -1.04 1.04
N VAL A 85 -1.23 -0.19 1.72
CA VAL A 85 -1.93 0.94 1.11
C VAL A 85 -1.41 2.26 1.66
N LEU A 86 -0.91 3.14 0.78
CA LEU A 86 -0.52 4.50 1.17
C LEU A 86 -1.76 5.40 1.21
N GLU A 87 -2.11 5.89 2.39
CA GLU A 87 -3.27 6.74 2.61
C GLU A 87 -3.02 7.81 3.69
N ALA A 88 -2.34 8.89 3.32
CA ALA A 88 -1.84 9.91 4.24
C ALA A 88 -2.86 10.42 5.27
N CYS A 89 -4.10 10.69 4.84
CA CYS A 89 -5.08 11.46 5.62
C CYS A 89 -6.29 10.65 6.13
N GLY A 90 -6.32 9.33 5.91
CA GLY A 90 -7.42 8.51 6.39
C GLY A 90 -8.79 8.89 5.81
N LYS A 91 -8.98 8.72 4.50
CA LYS A 91 -10.23 9.13 3.81
C LYS A 91 -11.17 7.98 3.48
N ILE A 92 -10.73 6.73 3.64
CA ILE A 92 -11.42 5.58 3.06
C ILE A 92 -11.61 4.47 4.08
N GLU A 93 -12.87 4.07 4.28
CA GLU A 93 -13.25 2.86 5.00
C GLU A 93 -12.84 1.63 4.18
N ARG A 94 -12.08 0.70 4.79
CA ARG A 94 -11.60 -0.49 4.09
C ARG A 94 -12.72 -1.50 3.85
N GLY A 95 -13.50 -1.80 4.87
CA GLY A 95 -14.62 -2.73 4.80
C GLY A 95 -14.19 -4.19 4.75
N ARG A 96 -12.90 -4.45 4.92
CA ARG A 96 -12.25 -5.75 4.98
C ARG A 96 -10.90 -5.67 5.65
N SER A 97 -10.41 -6.77 6.20
CA SER A 97 -9.10 -6.86 6.84
C SER A 97 -7.97 -7.35 5.91
N ASP A 98 -8.34 -7.90 4.74
CA ASP A 98 -7.40 -8.48 3.78
C ASP A 98 -7.81 -8.23 2.33
N ILE A 99 -6.90 -8.43 1.40
CA ILE A 99 -7.12 -8.50 -0.05
C ILE A 99 -6.51 -9.80 -0.54
N ALA A 100 -7.33 -10.69 -1.08
CA ALA A 100 -6.94 -12.01 -1.56
C ALA A 100 -6.20 -12.88 -0.50
N GLY A 101 -6.48 -12.65 0.79
CA GLY A 101 -5.84 -13.35 1.90
C GLY A 101 -4.62 -12.63 2.50
N ASP A 102 -4.12 -11.58 1.86
CA ASP A 102 -3.04 -10.76 2.39
C ASP A 102 -3.59 -9.68 3.33
N PRO A 103 -3.23 -9.67 4.63
CA PRO A 103 -3.68 -8.65 5.56
C PRO A 103 -3.33 -7.23 5.11
N ILE A 104 -4.31 -6.32 5.25
CA ILE A 104 -4.12 -4.92 4.89
C ILE A 104 -3.30 -4.20 5.95
N VAL A 105 -2.31 -3.43 5.49
CA VAL A 105 -1.52 -2.50 6.30
C VAL A 105 -1.64 -1.10 5.69
N VAL A 106 -2.21 -0.16 6.42
CA VAL A 106 -2.36 1.23 5.95
C VAL A 106 -1.23 2.10 6.47
N VAL A 107 -0.56 2.80 5.57
CA VAL A 107 0.47 3.78 5.90
C VAL A 107 -0.16 5.16 5.98
N LEU A 108 -0.12 5.75 7.15
CA LEU A 108 -0.78 7.01 7.51
C LEU A 108 0.24 8.11 7.84
N THR A 109 -0.25 9.32 7.96
CA THR A 109 0.44 10.41 8.68
C THR A 109 -0.24 10.69 10.01
N GLU A 110 0.44 11.41 10.91
CA GLU A 110 -0.09 11.70 12.25
C GLU A 110 -1.33 12.61 12.27
N VAL A 111 -1.65 13.25 11.12
CA VAL A 111 -2.85 14.13 11.01
C VAL A 111 -4.16 13.36 10.91
N VAL A 112 -4.11 12.02 10.77
CA VAL A 112 -5.32 11.19 10.69
C VAL A 112 -6.16 11.32 11.99
N SER A 113 -7.48 11.28 11.85
CA SER A 113 -8.38 11.37 12.99
C SER A 113 -8.42 10.07 13.81
N ASP A 114 -8.69 10.19 15.12
CA ASP A 114 -8.90 9.03 15.99
C ASP A 114 -10.11 8.18 15.54
N ALA A 115 -11.13 8.81 14.97
CA ALA A 115 -12.27 8.10 14.38
C ALA A 115 -11.86 7.16 13.25
N HIS A 116 -10.92 7.58 12.39
CA HIS A 116 -10.39 6.72 11.35
C HIS A 116 -9.60 5.56 11.94
N LEU A 117 -8.77 5.81 12.94
CA LEU A 117 -8.02 4.75 13.64
C LEU A 117 -8.94 3.74 14.33
N ALA A 118 -10.03 4.23 14.95
CA ALA A 118 -11.06 3.37 15.53
C ALA A 118 -11.69 2.45 14.47
N GLY A 119 -12.01 3.02 13.30
CA GLY A 119 -12.56 2.26 12.17
C GLY A 119 -11.60 1.18 11.69
N LEU A 120 -10.34 1.51 11.45
CA LEU A 120 -9.32 0.52 11.02
C LEU A 120 -9.18 -0.61 12.04
N ARG A 121 -9.11 -0.29 13.34
CA ARG A 121 -9.02 -1.30 14.39
C ARG A 121 -10.26 -2.20 14.47
N SER A 122 -11.45 -1.63 14.30
CA SER A 122 -12.71 -2.41 14.33
C SER A 122 -12.80 -3.40 13.17
N GLU A 123 -12.13 -3.13 12.05
CA GLU A 123 -12.06 -4.03 10.91
C GLU A 123 -10.84 -4.95 10.91
N GLY A 124 -9.98 -4.87 11.95
CA GLY A 124 -8.75 -5.67 12.01
C GLY A 124 -7.68 -5.24 11.00
N VAL A 125 -7.72 -3.99 10.56
CA VAL A 125 -6.77 -3.43 9.57
C VAL A 125 -5.59 -2.82 10.28
N SER A 126 -4.40 -3.34 10.01
CA SER A 126 -3.14 -2.84 10.56
C SER A 126 -2.81 -1.44 10.03
N TYR A 127 -2.13 -0.63 10.83
CA TYR A 127 -1.63 0.66 10.38
C TYR A 127 -0.35 1.08 11.10
N PHE A 128 0.39 1.98 10.47
CA PHE A 128 1.49 2.70 11.09
C PHE A 128 1.66 4.09 10.49
N PHE A 129 2.44 4.92 11.16
CA PHE A 129 2.66 6.30 10.73
C PHE A 129 4.02 6.45 10.07
N ALA A 130 4.03 7.15 8.94
CA ALA A 130 5.24 7.50 8.22
C ALA A 130 5.22 8.98 7.85
N GLY A 131 5.49 9.82 8.84
CA GLY A 131 5.54 11.27 8.73
C GLY A 131 4.41 11.99 9.46
N LYS A 132 4.62 13.27 9.75
CA LYS A 132 3.66 14.10 10.49
C LYS A 132 2.45 14.50 9.64
N SER A 133 2.67 15.18 8.53
CA SER A 133 1.62 15.68 7.62
C SER A 133 1.79 15.18 6.19
N GLU A 134 2.98 14.77 5.81
CA GLU A 134 3.31 14.19 4.52
C GLU A 134 3.94 12.81 4.69
N LEU A 135 3.69 11.90 3.75
CA LEU A 135 4.26 10.57 3.79
C LEU A 135 5.76 10.59 3.48
N ASP A 136 6.54 10.11 4.41
CA ASP A 136 7.94 9.76 4.23
C ASP A 136 8.04 8.29 3.80
N LEU A 137 8.27 8.09 2.50
CA LEU A 137 8.39 6.75 1.93
C LEU A 137 9.63 6.00 2.43
N THR A 138 10.68 6.72 2.80
CA THR A 138 11.87 6.12 3.38
C THR A 138 11.56 5.50 4.74
N LEU A 139 10.91 6.28 5.60
CA LEU A 139 10.44 5.81 6.90
C LEU A 139 9.44 4.65 6.76
N ALA A 140 8.50 4.76 5.80
CA ALA A 140 7.54 3.69 5.53
C ALA A 140 8.24 2.35 5.22
N LEU A 141 9.23 2.36 4.33
CA LEU A 141 10.01 1.16 3.99
C LEU A 141 10.80 0.61 5.18
N GLU A 142 11.36 1.48 6.00
CA GLU A 142 12.09 1.08 7.22
C GLU A 142 11.19 0.42 8.25
N VAL A 143 9.98 0.96 8.45
CA VAL A 143 8.97 0.39 9.35
C VAL A 143 8.50 -0.97 8.85
N LEU A 144 8.16 -1.12 7.56
CA LEU A 144 7.77 -2.40 6.97
C LEU A 144 8.83 -3.49 7.17
N ASN A 145 10.11 -3.14 6.96
CA ASN A 145 11.19 -4.10 7.19
C ASN A 145 11.36 -4.43 8.68
N ARG A 146 11.36 -3.42 9.56
CA ARG A 146 11.61 -3.59 10.99
C ARG A 146 10.47 -4.32 11.71
N GLU A 147 9.21 -3.93 11.44
CA GLU A 147 8.05 -4.41 12.19
C GLU A 147 7.42 -5.68 11.61
N LEU A 148 7.48 -5.84 10.29
CA LEU A 148 6.84 -6.95 9.59
C LEU A 148 7.81 -7.85 8.84
N GLY A 149 9.11 -7.57 8.92
CA GLY A 149 10.14 -8.40 8.29
C GLY A 149 10.16 -8.35 6.76
N VAL A 150 9.48 -7.38 6.14
CA VAL A 150 9.40 -7.25 4.68
C VAL A 150 10.78 -7.03 4.10
N LYS A 151 11.23 -7.94 3.24
CA LYS A 151 12.52 -7.90 2.54
C LYS A 151 12.37 -7.57 1.05
N ARG A 152 11.27 -7.99 0.45
CA ARG A 152 10.91 -7.73 -0.95
C ARG A 152 9.54 -7.11 -1.03
N LEU A 153 9.46 -5.92 -1.63
CA LEU A 153 8.23 -5.15 -1.81
C LEU A 153 7.93 -4.99 -3.30
N LEU A 154 6.76 -5.41 -3.73
CA LEU A 154 6.25 -5.15 -5.08
C LEU A 154 5.53 -3.80 -5.10
N LEU A 155 5.95 -2.88 -5.94
CA LEU A 155 5.32 -1.58 -6.09
C LEU A 155 4.36 -1.62 -7.28
N GLU A 156 3.06 -1.56 -7.02
CA GLU A 156 1.98 -1.81 -7.98
C GLU A 156 1.04 -0.63 -8.14
N GLY A 157 1.52 0.54 -8.31
CA GLY A 157 0.66 1.71 -8.45
C GLY A 157 1.27 2.81 -9.28
N GLY A 158 0.67 3.12 -10.43
CA GLY A 158 1.21 4.09 -11.39
C GLY A 158 1.49 5.48 -10.81
N GLY A 159 0.63 5.97 -9.90
CA GLY A 159 0.79 7.28 -9.28
C GLY A 159 1.90 7.35 -8.23
N ILE A 160 2.26 6.23 -7.63
CA ILE A 160 3.26 6.15 -6.56
C ILE A 160 4.66 6.01 -7.11
N GLN A 161 4.83 5.36 -8.23
CA GLN A 161 6.15 5.10 -8.82
C GLN A 161 6.98 6.37 -9.02
N ARG A 162 6.33 7.48 -9.34
CA ARG A 162 6.99 8.79 -9.50
C ARG A 162 7.59 9.33 -8.19
N ARG A 163 7.18 8.82 -7.04
CA ARG A 163 7.66 9.24 -5.71
C ARG A 163 8.80 8.39 -5.19
N PHE A 164 9.05 7.21 -5.79
CA PHE A 164 10.21 6.40 -5.46
C PHE A 164 11.39 6.87 -6.31
N PRO A 165 12.50 7.32 -5.69
CA PRO A 165 13.70 7.69 -6.44
C PRO A 165 14.22 6.45 -7.17
N ALA A 166 14.30 6.52 -8.50
CA ALA A 166 15.04 5.54 -9.26
C ALA A 166 16.47 5.47 -8.67
N ARG A 167 16.93 4.28 -8.29
CA ARG A 167 18.35 4.12 -7.95
C ARG A 167 19.15 4.55 -9.17
N GLY A 168 19.85 5.68 -9.04
CA GLY A 168 20.67 6.20 -10.12
C GLY A 168 21.61 5.11 -10.62
N THR A 169 21.49 4.76 -11.88
CA THR A 169 22.55 4.16 -12.63
C THR A 169 23.76 5.10 -12.54
N ARG A 170 24.71 4.78 -11.65
CA ARG A 170 26.02 5.42 -11.72
C ARG A 170 26.55 5.13 -13.11
N ARG A 171 26.46 6.10 -14.02
CA ARG A 171 27.28 6.08 -15.22
C ARG A 171 28.73 6.09 -14.74
N ARG A 172 29.41 4.99 -14.91
CA ARG A 172 30.88 4.99 -14.81
C ARG A 172 31.38 5.90 -15.94
N ALA A 173 32.04 6.97 -15.56
CA ALA A 173 32.85 7.75 -16.47
C ALA A 173 34.09 6.92 -16.85
#